data_1b970b324c714b5588d339ddc4fd394c
#
_entry.id   1b970b324c714b5588d339ddc4fd394c
#
_cell.length_a   1.000
_cell.length_b   1.000
_cell.length_c   1.000
_cell.angle_alpha   90.00
_cell.angle_beta   90.00
_cell.angle_gamma   90.00
#
_symmetry.space_group_name_H-M   'P 1'
#
loop_
_entity.id
_entity.type
_entity.pdbx_description
1 polymer ?
#
loop_
_entity_poly.entity_id
_entity_poly.type
_entity_poly.pdbx_seq_one_letter_code
_entity_poly.pdbx_strand_id
1 'polypeptide(L)'
;MESSHHQKITILAKEKGGIKSRGAYYDNTGALKDMLQSHLLQMAAMITMDKPKTFNSVDIKNGKVNALKRLTFDHTKMMLGQYDGYRETNEVKARSNTETFAYLEATINDGPLKNVPIQFVTGKALDEKRSAIIVYFKDDDSIATLFPNADKNTNKLTIKVAPQEGVSFQLSVKKPGHSNTLVPVELDYCHSCNALENIPEAYEKLLLDLLHMDRTLFTRWDEVETTWSLTETIKTDQEDLLIYKTYQDLVDKLKKGCEHQ
;
A
#
# COMPACT_ATOMS: atom_id res chain seq x y z
N MET A 1 6.54 -12.32 11.03
CA MET A 1 7.23 -12.47 9.73
C MET A 1 8.70 -12.14 9.95
N GLU A 2 9.61 -12.89 9.38
CA GLU A 2 11.05 -12.61 9.50
C GLU A 2 11.57 -12.01 8.19
N SER A 3 12.47 -11.05 8.26
CA SER A 3 13.05 -10.35 7.09
C SER A 3 13.77 -11.29 6.11
N SER A 4 14.20 -12.46 6.60
CA SER A 4 14.86 -13.49 5.79
C SER A 4 14.00 -14.05 4.66
N HIS A 5 12.67 -13.98 4.77
CA HIS A 5 11.73 -14.58 3.82
C HIS A 5 11.00 -13.56 2.93
N HIS A 6 11.15 -12.25 3.17
CA HIS A 6 10.43 -11.21 2.43
C HIS A 6 11.39 -10.38 1.60
N GLN A 7 11.04 -10.14 0.34
CA GLN A 7 11.79 -9.30 -0.56
C GLN A 7 11.34 -7.84 -0.46
N LYS A 8 10.03 -7.61 -0.49
CA LYS A 8 9.41 -6.29 -0.34
C LYS A 8 7.92 -6.40 0.01
N ILE A 9 7.37 -5.31 0.51
CA ILE A 9 5.93 -5.14 0.72
C ILE A 9 5.47 -3.94 -0.09
N THR A 10 4.41 -4.09 -0.87
CA THR A 10 3.79 -2.95 -1.58
C THR A 10 2.39 -2.71 -1.01
N ILE A 11 2.15 -1.50 -0.56
CA ILE A 11 0.85 -1.04 -0.05
C ILE A 11 0.32 -0.02 -1.05
N LEU A 12 -0.82 -0.32 -1.64
CA LEU A 12 -1.36 0.51 -2.70
C LEU A 12 -2.83 0.88 -2.47
N ALA A 13 -3.17 2.11 -2.88
CA ALA A 13 -4.53 2.59 -2.99
C ALA A 13 -4.66 3.47 -4.23
N LYS A 14 -5.14 2.86 -5.31
CA LYS A 14 -5.32 3.48 -6.60
C LYS A 14 -6.77 3.88 -6.82
N GLU A 15 -7.00 5.04 -7.43
CA GLU A 15 -8.32 5.50 -7.82
C GLU A 15 -8.37 5.79 -9.33
N LYS A 16 -9.40 5.28 -10.02
CA LYS A 16 -9.59 5.48 -11.46
C LYS A 16 -10.09 6.88 -11.82
N GLY A 17 -10.79 7.53 -10.90
CA GLY A 17 -11.34 8.87 -11.13
C GLY A 17 -10.41 9.99 -10.68
N GLY A 18 -10.57 11.17 -11.28
CA GLY A 18 -10.03 12.42 -10.75
C GLY A 18 -10.79 12.91 -9.52
N ILE A 19 -10.45 14.11 -9.03
CA ILE A 19 -11.03 14.68 -7.80
C ILE A 19 -12.47 15.17 -7.92
N LYS A 20 -13.01 15.29 -9.15
CA LYS A 20 -14.39 15.74 -9.45
C LYS A 20 -14.73 17.07 -8.76
N SER A 21 -15.76 17.08 -7.92
CA SER A 21 -16.29 18.27 -7.23
C SER A 21 -15.57 18.60 -5.90
N ARG A 22 -14.44 17.97 -5.59
CA ARG A 22 -13.69 18.19 -4.34
C ARG A 22 -12.41 19.03 -4.55
N GLY A 23 -12.41 19.94 -5.53
CA GLY A 23 -11.24 20.74 -5.89
C GLY A 23 -10.65 21.51 -4.72
N ALA A 24 -11.45 22.33 -4.05
CA ALA A 24 -11.00 23.14 -2.92
C ALA A 24 -10.42 22.32 -1.76
N TYR A 25 -11.04 21.20 -1.42
CA TYR A 25 -10.54 20.29 -0.37
C TYR A 25 -9.22 19.67 -0.79
N TYR A 26 -9.21 19.03 -1.97
CA TYR A 26 -8.07 18.25 -2.40
C TYR A 26 -6.82 19.11 -2.70
N ASP A 27 -7.02 20.33 -3.21
CA ASP A 27 -5.95 21.28 -3.50
C ASP A 27 -5.17 21.74 -2.24
N ASN A 28 -5.77 21.58 -1.07
CA ASN A 28 -5.13 21.85 0.22
C ASN A 28 -4.64 20.57 0.94
N THR A 29 -4.99 19.39 0.42
CA THR A 29 -4.73 18.11 1.10
C THR A 29 -3.69 17.28 0.34
N GLY A 30 -3.88 17.07 -0.95
CA GLY A 30 -3.03 16.21 -1.78
C GLY A 30 -3.12 14.73 -1.44
N ALA A 31 -2.41 13.90 -2.20
CA ALA A 31 -2.39 12.46 -2.03
C ALA A 31 -1.69 12.03 -0.73
N LEU A 32 -0.70 12.79 -0.26
CA LEU A 32 0.04 12.48 0.96
C LEU A 32 -0.85 12.57 2.20
N LYS A 33 -1.63 13.63 2.35
CA LYS A 33 -2.52 13.79 3.51
C LYS A 33 -3.82 12.99 3.35
N ASP A 34 -4.42 12.98 2.14
CA ASP A 34 -5.69 12.30 1.90
C ASP A 34 -5.54 10.78 2.00
N MET A 35 -4.45 10.21 1.47
CA MET A 35 -4.33 8.76 1.33
C MET A 35 -3.16 8.16 2.13
N LEU A 36 -1.96 8.73 2.08
CA LEU A 36 -0.81 8.13 2.78
C LEU A 36 -1.03 8.20 4.29
N GLN A 37 -1.28 9.40 4.83
CA GLN A 37 -1.43 9.62 6.27
C GLN A 37 -2.61 8.83 6.86
N SER A 38 -3.76 8.89 6.22
CA SER A 38 -5.01 8.37 6.79
C SER A 38 -5.23 6.87 6.52
N HIS A 39 -4.80 6.36 5.36
CA HIS A 39 -5.12 5.00 4.91
C HIS A 39 -3.88 4.10 4.79
N LEU A 40 -2.86 4.49 4.01
CA LEU A 40 -1.75 3.60 3.72
C LEU A 40 -0.88 3.33 4.95
N LEU A 41 -0.66 4.34 5.80
CA LEU A 41 0.09 4.15 7.05
C LEU A 41 -0.68 3.27 8.04
N GLN A 42 -2.02 3.29 8.05
CA GLN A 42 -2.81 2.34 8.85
C GLN A 42 -2.65 0.90 8.34
N MET A 43 -2.67 0.70 7.01
CA MET A 43 -2.40 -0.60 6.41
C MET A 43 -0.97 -1.07 6.73
N ALA A 44 0.01 -0.17 6.67
CA ALA A 44 1.39 -0.45 7.05
C ALA A 44 1.49 -0.88 8.52
N ALA A 45 0.86 -0.13 9.42
CA ALA A 45 0.85 -0.44 10.85
C ALA A 45 0.33 -1.86 11.11
N MET A 46 -0.76 -2.24 10.45
CA MET A 46 -1.37 -3.57 10.60
C MET A 46 -0.48 -4.71 10.11
N ILE A 47 0.16 -4.56 8.94
CA ILE A 47 0.98 -5.63 8.35
C ILE A 47 2.37 -5.74 8.99
N THR A 48 2.87 -4.66 9.61
CA THR A 48 4.23 -4.60 10.14
C THR A 48 4.32 -4.64 11.66
N MET A 49 3.19 -4.56 12.37
CA MET A 49 3.20 -4.67 13.82
C MET A 49 3.67 -6.06 14.27
N ASP A 50 4.33 -6.10 15.41
CA ASP A 50 4.66 -7.35 16.07
C ASP A 50 3.39 -8.08 16.52
N LYS A 51 3.47 -9.40 16.66
CA LYS A 51 2.35 -10.20 17.18
C LYS A 51 1.93 -9.65 18.56
N PRO A 52 0.67 -9.19 18.73
CA PRO A 52 0.22 -8.67 20.00
C PRO A 52 0.23 -9.78 21.08
N LYS A 53 0.47 -9.41 22.33
CA LYS A 53 0.48 -10.37 23.46
C LYS A 53 -0.88 -11.01 23.66
N THR A 54 -1.93 -10.20 23.54
CA THR A 54 -3.33 -10.65 23.60
C THR A 54 -4.13 -9.98 22.47
N PHE A 55 -5.25 -10.59 22.12
CA PHE A 55 -6.14 -10.04 21.09
C PHE A 55 -7.11 -9.02 21.69
N ASN A 56 -6.56 -7.99 22.36
CA ASN A 56 -7.34 -6.88 22.92
C ASN A 56 -6.96 -5.55 22.23
N SER A 57 -7.83 -4.55 22.38
CA SER A 57 -7.66 -3.26 21.71
C SER A 57 -6.39 -2.51 22.15
N VAL A 58 -5.93 -2.67 23.38
CA VAL A 58 -4.75 -1.97 23.91
C VAL A 58 -3.48 -2.54 23.28
N ASP A 59 -3.31 -3.86 23.30
CA ASP A 59 -2.12 -4.52 22.74
C ASP A 59 -2.01 -4.32 21.23
N ILE A 60 -3.16 -4.39 20.51
CA ILE A 60 -3.20 -4.15 19.07
C ILE A 60 -2.78 -2.70 18.75
N LYS A 61 -3.37 -1.71 19.44
CA LYS A 61 -3.05 -0.29 19.21
C LYS A 61 -1.60 0.04 19.58
N ASN A 62 -1.08 -0.52 20.66
CA ASN A 62 0.32 -0.38 21.03
C ASN A 62 1.25 -0.98 19.95
N GLY A 63 0.89 -2.16 19.42
CA GLY A 63 1.61 -2.79 18.32
C GLY A 63 1.66 -1.90 17.08
N LYS A 64 0.52 -1.32 16.67
CA LYS A 64 0.41 -0.40 15.53
C LYS A 64 1.28 0.85 15.71
N VAL A 65 1.17 1.52 16.86
CA VAL A 65 1.98 2.72 17.15
C VAL A 65 3.47 2.39 17.15
N ASN A 66 3.88 1.29 17.76
CA ASN A 66 5.28 0.86 17.75
C ASN A 66 5.78 0.55 16.33
N ALA A 67 4.97 -0.07 15.49
CA ALA A 67 5.32 -0.31 14.09
C ALA A 67 5.53 0.99 13.32
N LEU A 68 4.62 1.96 13.47
CA LEU A 68 4.74 3.28 12.85
C LEU A 68 6.00 4.04 13.30
N LYS A 69 6.31 4.01 14.58
CA LYS A 69 7.53 4.67 15.12
C LYS A 69 8.84 4.09 14.59
N ARG A 70 8.83 2.85 14.12
CA ARG A 70 10.00 2.18 13.52
C ARG A 70 10.13 2.43 12.01
N LEU A 71 9.10 3.01 11.38
CA LEU A 71 9.08 3.29 9.96
C LEU A 71 9.91 4.54 9.65
N THR A 72 10.73 4.46 8.61
CA THR A 72 11.54 5.59 8.12
C THR A 72 11.43 5.67 6.60
N PHE A 73 11.02 6.83 6.07
CA PHE A 73 10.96 7.06 4.64
C PHE A 73 12.35 7.32 4.05
N ASP A 74 12.60 6.76 2.88
CA ASP A 74 13.76 7.06 2.05
C ASP A 74 13.41 8.19 1.08
N HIS A 75 13.86 9.40 1.39
CA HIS A 75 13.56 10.60 0.59
C HIS A 75 14.19 10.57 -0.80
N THR A 76 15.16 9.68 -1.06
CA THR A 76 15.76 9.50 -2.38
C THR A 76 14.91 8.60 -3.29
N LYS A 77 13.99 7.85 -2.70
CA LYS A 77 13.09 6.92 -3.38
C LYS A 77 11.65 7.39 -3.30
N MET A 78 11.42 8.60 -3.76
CA MET A 78 10.12 9.24 -3.79
C MET A 78 9.83 9.78 -5.19
N MET A 79 8.57 9.67 -5.63
CA MET A 79 8.06 10.32 -6.81
C MET A 79 6.67 10.89 -6.54
N LEU A 80 6.51 12.17 -6.79
CA LEU A 80 5.24 12.87 -6.73
C LEU A 80 4.77 13.23 -8.13
N GLY A 81 3.47 13.15 -8.38
CA GLY A 81 2.92 13.46 -9.69
C GLY A 81 1.57 14.17 -9.60
N GLN A 82 1.21 14.82 -10.69
CA GLN A 82 -0.09 15.46 -10.87
C GLN A 82 -0.68 14.99 -12.20
N TYR A 83 -1.95 14.54 -12.22
CA TYR A 83 -2.56 14.11 -13.48
C TYR A 83 -2.82 15.31 -14.39
N ASP A 84 -2.68 15.08 -15.69
CA ASP A 84 -2.96 16.06 -16.72
C ASP A 84 -4.43 16.51 -16.64
N GLY A 85 -4.68 17.82 -16.68
CA GLY A 85 -6.02 18.41 -16.48
C GLY A 85 -6.42 18.65 -15.02
N TYR A 86 -5.55 18.38 -14.04
CA TYR A 86 -5.87 18.64 -12.61
C TYR A 86 -6.19 20.11 -12.36
N ARG A 87 -5.37 21.03 -12.91
CA ARG A 87 -5.50 22.49 -12.72
C ARG A 87 -6.72 23.10 -13.41
N GLU A 88 -7.37 22.36 -14.32
CA GLU A 88 -8.60 22.75 -15.00
C GLU A 88 -9.85 22.35 -14.22
N THR A 89 -9.67 21.59 -13.12
CA THR A 89 -10.77 21.18 -12.27
C THR A 89 -11.28 22.40 -11.48
N ASN A 90 -12.59 22.49 -11.34
CA ASN A 90 -13.22 23.58 -10.58
C ASN A 90 -12.66 23.66 -9.15
N GLU A 91 -12.48 24.91 -8.65
CA GLU A 91 -11.93 25.21 -7.32
C GLU A 91 -10.45 24.79 -7.09
N VAL A 92 -9.73 24.38 -8.10
CA VAL A 92 -8.28 24.18 -8.05
C VAL A 92 -7.57 25.47 -8.46
N LYS A 93 -6.49 25.82 -7.76
CA LYS A 93 -5.69 26.99 -8.10
C LYS A 93 -4.99 26.77 -9.45
N ALA A 94 -4.98 27.79 -10.33
CA ALA A 94 -4.40 27.71 -11.66
C ALA A 94 -2.91 27.31 -11.69
N ARG A 95 -2.16 27.57 -10.61
CA ARG A 95 -0.76 27.19 -10.42
C ARG A 95 -0.57 26.21 -9.27
N SER A 96 -1.54 25.34 -9.04
CA SER A 96 -1.44 24.35 -7.98
C SER A 96 -0.31 23.37 -8.23
N ASN A 97 0.49 23.13 -7.21
CA ASN A 97 1.52 22.07 -7.15
C ASN A 97 1.11 20.94 -6.20
N THR A 98 -0.19 20.75 -6.00
CA THR A 98 -0.70 19.67 -5.17
C THR A 98 -0.54 18.35 -5.91
N GLU A 99 0.09 17.38 -5.26
CA GLU A 99 0.29 16.05 -5.79
C GLU A 99 -1.02 15.25 -5.81
N THR A 100 -1.28 14.57 -6.93
CA THR A 100 -2.39 13.65 -7.10
C THR A 100 -1.94 12.19 -7.21
N PHE A 101 -0.63 11.99 -7.22
CA PHE A 101 0.04 10.69 -7.16
C PHE A 101 1.24 10.79 -6.23
N ALA A 102 1.45 9.73 -5.44
CA ALA A 102 2.64 9.56 -4.62
C ALA A 102 3.14 8.11 -4.68
N TYR A 103 4.43 7.96 -4.94
CA TYR A 103 5.21 6.76 -4.69
C TYR A 103 6.27 7.08 -3.65
N LEU A 104 6.38 6.26 -2.62
CA LEU A 104 7.38 6.41 -1.57
C LEU A 104 7.90 5.02 -1.18
N GLU A 105 9.15 4.96 -0.76
CA GLU A 105 9.72 3.78 -0.15
C GLU A 105 10.12 4.08 1.29
N ALA A 106 9.86 3.13 2.18
CA ALA A 106 10.27 3.19 3.57
C ALA A 106 10.86 1.86 4.01
N THR A 107 11.57 1.87 5.13
CA THR A 107 12.09 0.67 5.79
C THR A 107 11.74 0.67 7.27
N ILE A 108 11.79 -0.50 7.89
CA ILE A 108 11.69 -0.67 9.34
C ILE A 108 13.09 -0.84 9.90
N ASN A 109 13.41 -0.09 10.96
CA ASN A 109 14.77 -0.02 11.51
C ASN A 109 15.12 -1.22 12.38
N ASP A 110 14.14 -1.94 12.91
CA ASP A 110 14.35 -3.10 13.77
C ASP A 110 13.23 -4.15 13.65
N GLY A 111 13.37 -5.26 14.36
CA GLY A 111 12.37 -6.33 14.41
C GLY A 111 12.38 -7.27 13.21
N PRO A 112 11.34 -8.11 13.07
CA PRO A 112 11.30 -9.20 12.08
C PRO A 112 11.32 -8.75 10.62
N LEU A 113 10.91 -7.50 10.33
CA LEU A 113 10.89 -6.91 8.99
C LEU A 113 12.00 -5.87 8.77
N LYS A 114 13.05 -5.90 9.61
CA LYS A 114 14.17 -4.97 9.47
C LYS A 114 14.71 -4.96 8.04
N ASN A 115 14.88 -3.77 7.48
CA ASN A 115 15.42 -3.51 6.14
C ASN A 115 14.59 -4.10 4.99
N VAL A 116 13.38 -4.62 5.24
CA VAL A 116 12.45 -4.97 4.15
C VAL A 116 11.88 -3.68 3.56
N PRO A 117 12.05 -3.43 2.24
CA PRO A 117 11.46 -2.26 1.60
C PRO A 117 9.94 -2.31 1.65
N ILE A 118 9.33 -1.20 2.05
CA ILE A 118 7.88 -0.99 2.05
C ILE A 118 7.58 0.12 1.07
N GLN A 119 6.89 -0.23 -0.01
CA GLN A 119 6.52 0.68 -1.08
C GLN A 119 5.08 1.15 -0.87
N PHE A 120 4.87 2.44 -0.89
CA PHE A 120 3.56 3.07 -0.84
C PHE A 120 3.22 3.65 -2.21
N VAL A 121 2.05 3.30 -2.74
CA VAL A 121 1.58 3.76 -4.04
C VAL A 121 0.14 4.25 -3.92
N THR A 122 -0.08 5.52 -4.20
CA THR A 122 -1.45 6.06 -4.24
C THR A 122 -1.59 7.11 -5.33
N GLY A 123 -2.79 7.27 -5.85
CA GLY A 123 -3.06 8.34 -6.81
C GLY A 123 -4.45 8.31 -7.40
N LYS A 124 -4.80 9.43 -8.03
CA LYS A 124 -6.04 9.67 -8.76
C LYS A 124 -5.81 9.53 -10.27
N ALA A 125 -6.89 9.36 -11.03
CA ALA A 125 -6.84 9.21 -12.49
C ALA A 125 -5.89 8.10 -12.97
N LEU A 126 -5.84 6.98 -12.24
CA LEU A 126 -5.03 5.81 -12.57
C LEU A 126 -5.86 4.78 -13.37
N ASP A 127 -5.21 3.68 -13.76
CA ASP A 127 -5.76 2.60 -14.58
C ASP A 127 -6.93 1.85 -13.93
N GLU A 128 -6.87 1.67 -12.61
CA GLU A 128 -7.83 0.87 -11.85
C GLU A 128 -8.21 1.53 -10.52
N LYS A 129 -9.33 1.09 -9.93
CA LYS A 129 -9.66 1.34 -8.52
C LYS A 129 -9.29 0.10 -7.72
N ARG A 130 -8.26 0.20 -6.88
CA ARG A 130 -7.77 -0.95 -6.12
C ARG A 130 -7.02 -0.50 -4.87
N SER A 131 -7.35 -1.12 -3.72
CA SER A 131 -6.57 -1.03 -2.49
C SER A 131 -6.12 -2.42 -2.06
N ALA A 132 -4.82 -2.60 -1.84
CA ALA A 132 -4.27 -3.90 -1.49
C ALA A 132 -2.91 -3.77 -0.76
N ILE A 133 -2.55 -4.83 -0.03
CA ILE A 133 -1.20 -5.06 0.47
C ILE A 133 -0.65 -6.28 -0.28
N ILE A 134 0.53 -6.16 -0.87
CA ILE A 134 1.20 -7.24 -1.61
C ILE A 134 2.53 -7.51 -0.92
N VAL A 135 2.67 -8.72 -0.39
CA VAL A 135 3.92 -9.21 0.22
C VAL A 135 4.61 -10.12 -0.79
N TYR A 136 5.78 -9.72 -1.26
CA TYR A 136 6.62 -10.53 -2.14
C TYR A 136 7.59 -11.33 -1.30
N PHE A 137 7.65 -12.64 -1.54
CA PHE A 137 8.60 -13.51 -0.90
C PHE A 137 9.92 -13.53 -1.66
N LYS A 138 11.00 -13.76 -0.95
CA LYS A 138 12.32 -13.93 -1.58
C LYS A 138 12.31 -15.15 -2.47
N ASP A 139 12.91 -15.01 -3.62
CA ASP A 139 13.24 -16.14 -4.46
C ASP A 139 14.43 -16.90 -3.83
N ASP A 140 14.38 -18.21 -3.87
CA ASP A 140 15.50 -19.06 -3.44
C ASP A 140 16.51 -19.19 -4.60
N ASP A 141 17.76 -18.87 -4.36
CA ASP A 141 18.83 -18.96 -5.38
C ASP A 141 18.99 -20.38 -5.95
N SER A 142 18.66 -21.41 -5.16
CA SER A 142 18.64 -22.81 -5.63
C SER A 142 17.56 -23.02 -6.71
N ILE A 143 16.44 -22.35 -6.61
CA ILE A 143 15.36 -22.40 -7.61
C ILE A 143 15.83 -21.79 -8.93
N ALA A 144 16.55 -20.67 -8.90
CA ALA A 144 17.10 -20.06 -10.11
C ALA A 144 18.10 -20.97 -10.83
N THR A 145 18.85 -21.79 -10.08
CA THR A 145 19.78 -22.78 -10.64
C THR A 145 19.04 -23.94 -11.30
N LEU A 146 17.98 -24.45 -10.67
CA LEU A 146 17.20 -25.57 -11.17
C LEU A 146 16.23 -25.18 -12.29
N PHE A 147 15.78 -23.94 -12.29
CA PHE A 147 14.79 -23.39 -13.22
C PHE A 147 15.25 -22.02 -13.75
N PRO A 148 16.26 -21.98 -14.63
CA PRO A 148 16.88 -20.71 -15.07
C PRO A 148 15.93 -19.77 -15.84
N ASN A 149 14.83 -20.30 -16.37
CA ASN A 149 13.80 -19.51 -17.07
C ASN A 149 12.60 -19.17 -16.18
N ALA A 150 12.69 -19.35 -14.87
CA ALA A 150 11.61 -18.99 -13.96
C ALA A 150 11.50 -17.47 -13.81
N ASP A 151 10.29 -16.96 -13.84
CA ASP A 151 10.02 -15.55 -13.55
C ASP A 151 10.35 -15.25 -12.08
N LYS A 152 11.06 -14.15 -11.86
CA LYS A 152 11.37 -13.66 -10.52
C LYS A 152 10.14 -13.02 -9.86
N ASN A 153 10.12 -13.01 -8.53
CA ASN A 153 9.05 -12.40 -7.72
C ASN A 153 7.65 -12.99 -7.97
N THR A 154 7.58 -14.25 -8.31
CA THR A 154 6.30 -14.90 -8.61
C THR A 154 5.53 -15.22 -7.34
N ASN A 155 6.23 -15.60 -6.26
CA ASN A 155 5.62 -15.98 -4.99
C ASN A 155 5.21 -14.73 -4.21
N LYS A 156 3.90 -14.54 -4.03
CA LYS A 156 3.37 -13.37 -3.33
C LYS A 156 2.05 -13.66 -2.63
N LEU A 157 1.84 -12.99 -1.51
CA LEU A 157 0.56 -12.90 -0.82
C LEU A 157 -0.05 -11.53 -1.12
N THR A 158 -1.31 -11.51 -1.58
CA THR A 158 -2.07 -10.29 -1.79
C THR A 158 -3.25 -10.25 -0.83
N ILE A 159 -3.30 -9.24 0.02
CA ILE A 159 -4.47 -8.92 0.85
C ILE A 159 -5.25 -7.85 0.11
N LYS A 160 -6.41 -8.22 -0.40
CA LYS A 160 -7.33 -7.36 -1.16
C LYS A 160 -8.20 -6.60 -0.16
N VAL A 161 -8.20 -5.26 -0.22
CA VAL A 161 -8.96 -4.41 0.71
C VAL A 161 -10.19 -3.79 0.02
N ALA A 162 -10.02 -3.33 -1.22
CA ALA A 162 -11.11 -2.75 -2.01
C ALA A 162 -10.82 -2.87 -3.52
N PRO A 163 -11.84 -2.97 -4.42
CA PRO A 163 -13.28 -3.02 -4.13
C PRO A 163 -13.77 -4.39 -3.64
N GLN A 164 -13.01 -5.45 -3.84
CA GLN A 164 -13.31 -6.80 -3.39
C GLN A 164 -12.37 -7.16 -2.23
N GLU A 165 -12.94 -7.62 -1.14
CA GLU A 165 -12.19 -8.07 0.03
C GLU A 165 -11.81 -9.55 -0.12
N GLY A 166 -10.56 -9.88 0.23
CA GLY A 166 -10.10 -11.25 0.13
C GLY A 166 -8.60 -11.39 0.26
N VAL A 167 -8.13 -12.61 0.04
CA VAL A 167 -6.72 -12.95 0.08
C VAL A 167 -6.40 -13.85 -1.10
N SER A 168 -5.33 -13.54 -1.85
CA SER A 168 -4.80 -14.48 -2.83
C SER A 168 -3.34 -14.81 -2.55
N PHE A 169 -2.98 -16.04 -2.82
CA PHE A 169 -1.63 -16.55 -2.67
C PHE A 169 -1.15 -17.14 -3.99
N GLN A 170 -0.19 -16.48 -4.62
CA GLN A 170 0.41 -16.93 -5.86
C GLN A 170 1.72 -17.67 -5.56
N LEU A 171 1.87 -18.84 -6.14
CA LEU A 171 3.04 -19.71 -5.99
C LEU A 171 3.54 -20.17 -7.35
N SER A 172 4.86 -20.32 -7.48
CA SER A 172 5.48 -21.02 -8.60
C SER A 172 5.46 -22.52 -8.36
N VAL A 173 4.83 -23.27 -9.24
CA VAL A 173 4.79 -24.74 -9.20
C VAL A 173 5.41 -25.34 -10.44
N LYS A 174 6.04 -26.51 -10.31
CA LYS A 174 6.57 -27.22 -11.47
C LYS A 174 5.42 -27.70 -12.37
N LYS A 175 5.48 -27.37 -13.65
CA LYS A 175 4.52 -27.86 -14.64
C LYS A 175 4.57 -29.41 -14.70
N PRO A 176 3.42 -30.09 -14.64
CA PRO A 176 3.39 -31.54 -14.80
C PRO A 176 4.04 -31.98 -16.13
N GLY A 177 4.77 -33.12 -16.10
CA GLY A 177 5.50 -33.67 -17.25
C GLY A 177 7.01 -33.58 -17.12
N HIS A 178 7.71 -33.79 -18.24
CA HIS A 178 9.18 -33.89 -18.26
C HIS A 178 9.91 -32.54 -18.34
N SER A 179 9.21 -31.43 -18.58
CA SER A 179 9.84 -30.11 -18.64
C SER A 179 10.19 -29.56 -17.27
N ASN A 180 11.39 -28.97 -17.12
CA ASN A 180 11.77 -28.20 -15.93
C ASN A 180 11.28 -26.74 -16.08
N THR A 181 9.95 -26.56 -16.09
CA THR A 181 9.31 -25.24 -16.23
C THR A 181 8.45 -24.96 -14.99
N LEU A 182 8.58 -23.79 -14.43
CA LEU A 182 7.70 -23.28 -13.38
C LEU A 182 6.53 -22.51 -14.03
N VAL A 183 5.35 -22.66 -13.46
CA VAL A 183 4.15 -21.89 -13.82
C VAL A 183 3.54 -21.30 -12.57
N PRO A 184 3.02 -20.06 -12.62
CA PRO A 184 2.32 -19.48 -11.48
C PRO A 184 0.95 -20.17 -11.30
N VAL A 185 0.63 -20.48 -10.04
CA VAL A 185 -0.68 -20.94 -9.61
C VAL A 185 -1.19 -20.00 -8.54
N GLU A 186 -2.44 -19.59 -8.62
CA GLU A 186 -3.07 -18.70 -7.66
C GLU A 186 -4.16 -19.44 -6.87
N LEU A 187 -4.07 -19.33 -5.54
CA LEU A 187 -5.12 -19.72 -4.61
C LEU A 187 -5.83 -18.42 -4.20
N ASP A 188 -7.10 -18.30 -4.52
CA ASP A 188 -7.88 -17.08 -4.27
C ASP A 188 -9.03 -17.34 -3.31
N TYR A 189 -9.12 -16.54 -2.25
CA TYR A 189 -10.24 -16.48 -1.34
C TYR A 189 -10.90 -15.10 -1.44
N CYS A 190 -12.16 -15.08 -1.82
CA CYS A 190 -12.96 -13.86 -1.90
C CYS A 190 -13.98 -13.85 -0.75
N HIS A 191 -13.83 -12.90 0.18
CA HIS A 191 -14.74 -12.76 1.32
C HIS A 191 -16.13 -12.28 0.87
N SER A 192 -16.19 -11.32 -0.04
CA SER A 192 -17.44 -10.70 -0.51
C SER A 192 -18.13 -11.47 -1.64
N CYS A 193 -17.54 -12.56 -2.16
CA CYS A 193 -18.11 -13.33 -3.28
C CYS A 193 -19.13 -14.38 -2.85
N ASN A 194 -19.20 -14.72 -1.57
CA ASN A 194 -20.19 -15.66 -1.03
C ASN A 194 -21.53 -14.94 -0.81
N ALA A 195 -22.35 -14.90 -1.84
CA ALA A 195 -23.66 -14.24 -1.84
C ALA A 195 -24.70 -14.82 -0.85
N LEU A 196 -24.35 -15.84 -0.07
CA LEU A 196 -25.23 -16.48 0.90
C LEU A 196 -25.12 -15.95 2.33
N GLU A 197 -24.08 -15.15 2.63
CA GLU A 197 -23.92 -14.54 3.93
C GLU A 197 -24.31 -13.08 3.88
N ASN A 198 -25.19 -12.67 4.77
CA ASN A 198 -25.53 -11.27 4.99
C ASN A 198 -24.33 -10.60 5.67
N ILE A 199 -23.36 -10.13 4.87
CA ILE A 199 -22.16 -9.46 5.38
C ILE A 199 -22.57 -8.06 5.83
N PRO A 200 -22.46 -7.71 7.13
CA PRO A 200 -22.77 -6.37 7.60
C PRO A 200 -21.96 -5.31 6.84
N GLU A 201 -22.61 -4.22 6.46
CA GLU A 201 -21.88 -3.08 5.90
C GLU A 201 -20.85 -2.55 6.90
N ALA A 202 -19.76 -1.94 6.40
CA ALA A 202 -18.65 -1.46 7.23
C ALA A 202 -19.14 -0.52 8.37
N TYR A 203 -20.12 0.33 8.10
CA TYR A 203 -20.71 1.21 9.12
C TYR A 203 -21.57 0.46 10.14
N GLU A 204 -22.30 -0.57 9.74
CA GLU A 204 -23.08 -1.40 10.65
C GLU A 204 -22.17 -2.08 11.68
N LYS A 205 -21.05 -2.65 11.22
CA LYS A 205 -20.05 -3.23 12.11
C LYS A 205 -19.48 -2.22 13.09
N LEU A 206 -19.12 -1.03 12.63
CA LEU A 206 -18.59 0.04 13.49
C LEU A 206 -19.62 0.49 14.55
N LEU A 207 -20.91 0.57 14.19
CA LEU A 207 -21.97 0.90 15.13
C LEU A 207 -22.15 -0.22 16.19
N LEU A 208 -22.10 -1.47 15.79
CA LEU A 208 -22.14 -2.61 16.72
C LEU A 208 -20.93 -2.60 17.67
N ASP A 209 -19.73 -2.37 17.15
CA ASP A 209 -18.52 -2.26 17.97
C ASP A 209 -18.63 -1.11 18.99
N LEU A 210 -19.22 0.03 18.57
CA LEU A 210 -19.48 1.15 19.47
C LEU A 210 -20.47 0.79 20.59
N LEU A 211 -21.56 0.08 20.28
CA LEU A 211 -22.56 -0.36 21.24
C LEU A 211 -21.97 -1.39 22.23
N HIS A 212 -21.09 -2.24 21.77
CA HIS A 212 -20.39 -3.21 22.62
C HIS A 212 -19.16 -2.65 23.34
N MET A 213 -18.88 -1.33 23.19
CA MET A 213 -17.68 -0.66 23.70
C MET A 213 -16.36 -1.31 23.22
N ASP A 214 -16.40 -2.01 22.10
CA ASP A 214 -15.19 -2.55 21.46
C ASP A 214 -14.47 -1.45 20.72
N ARG A 215 -13.29 -1.09 21.23
CA ARG A 215 -12.46 -0.03 20.67
C ARG A 215 -11.38 -0.53 19.70
N THR A 216 -11.40 -1.80 19.36
CA THR A 216 -10.31 -2.44 18.59
C THR A 216 -10.12 -1.81 17.21
N LEU A 217 -11.21 -1.50 16.50
CA LEU A 217 -11.16 -0.91 15.16
C LEU A 217 -11.00 0.62 15.14
N PHE A 218 -11.23 1.29 16.27
CA PHE A 218 -11.13 2.76 16.32
C PHE A 218 -9.68 3.19 16.49
N THR A 219 -9.27 4.15 15.66
CA THR A 219 -7.92 4.74 15.72
C THR A 219 -7.71 5.50 17.03
N ARG A 220 -6.54 5.35 17.65
CA ARG A 220 -6.16 6.05 18.88
C ARG A 220 -5.39 7.33 18.52
N TRP A 221 -5.45 8.34 19.39
CA TRP A 221 -4.86 9.64 19.12
C TRP A 221 -3.35 9.57 18.81
N ASP A 222 -2.60 8.77 19.52
CA ASP A 222 -1.16 8.62 19.30
C ASP A 222 -0.81 7.91 17.99
N GLU A 223 -1.71 7.07 17.43
CA GLU A 223 -1.57 6.58 16.06
C GLU A 223 -1.68 7.75 15.06
N VAL A 224 -2.70 8.62 15.25
CA VAL A 224 -2.94 9.78 14.39
C VAL A 224 -1.74 10.72 14.45
N GLU A 225 -1.29 11.07 15.65
CA GLU A 225 -0.11 11.93 15.86
C GLU A 225 1.15 11.36 15.20
N THR A 226 1.38 10.05 15.35
CA THR A 226 2.54 9.38 14.74
C THR A 226 2.46 9.40 13.21
N THR A 227 1.28 9.16 12.63
CA THR A 227 1.13 9.18 11.15
C THR A 227 1.28 10.60 10.60
N TRP A 228 0.82 11.64 11.30
CA TRP A 228 1.07 13.03 10.92
C TRP A 228 2.56 13.36 10.98
N SER A 229 3.23 13.03 12.10
CA SER A 229 4.66 13.26 12.24
C SER A 229 5.47 12.59 11.14
N LEU A 230 5.13 11.35 10.76
CA LEU A 230 5.76 10.66 9.63
C LEU A 230 5.52 11.37 8.30
N THR A 231 4.30 11.83 8.06
CA THR A 231 3.95 12.50 6.79
C THR A 231 4.64 13.85 6.67
N GLU A 232 4.79 14.58 7.76
CA GLU A 232 5.50 15.88 7.82
C GLU A 232 7.01 15.75 7.54
N THR A 233 7.60 14.57 7.74
CA THR A 233 9.00 14.35 7.36
C THR A 233 9.21 14.37 5.85
N ILE A 234 8.15 14.12 5.06
CA ILE A 234 8.21 14.06 3.60
C ILE A 234 8.28 15.48 3.06
N LYS A 235 9.49 15.89 2.65
CA LYS A 235 9.68 17.20 2.04
C LYS A 235 9.16 17.16 0.60
N THR A 236 8.20 17.99 0.32
CA THR A 236 7.70 18.22 -1.04
C THR A 236 8.43 19.43 -1.61
N ASP A 237 9.58 19.26 -2.23
CA ASP A 237 10.16 20.30 -3.05
C ASP A 237 9.28 20.41 -4.30
N GLN A 238 8.53 21.51 -4.37
CA GLN A 238 7.37 21.70 -5.27
C GLN A 238 7.76 21.85 -6.75
N GLU A 239 9.05 21.80 -7.10
CA GLU A 239 9.50 22.06 -8.47
C GLU A 239 9.46 20.84 -9.40
N ASP A 240 9.37 19.62 -8.85
CA ASP A 240 9.53 18.36 -9.62
C ASP A 240 8.28 17.47 -9.70
N LEU A 241 7.07 18.05 -9.75
CA LEU A 241 5.88 17.24 -9.98
C LEU A 241 5.85 16.67 -11.41
N LEU A 242 5.85 15.33 -11.52
CA LEU A 242 5.65 14.66 -12.79
C LEU A 242 4.20 14.81 -13.26
N ILE A 243 4.01 15.44 -14.42
CA ILE A 243 2.68 15.44 -15.06
C ILE A 243 2.47 14.09 -15.77
N TYR A 244 1.39 13.37 -15.44
CA TYR A 244 1.07 12.09 -16.05
C TYR A 244 -0.33 12.07 -16.67
N LYS A 245 -0.47 11.35 -17.77
CA LYS A 245 -1.75 11.08 -18.45
C LYS A 245 -2.25 9.69 -18.16
N THR A 246 -1.33 8.76 -17.99
CA THR A 246 -1.62 7.35 -17.75
C THR A 246 -0.80 6.80 -16.59
N TYR A 247 -1.22 5.68 -16.01
CA TYR A 247 -0.41 4.98 -15.02
C TYR A 247 0.91 4.47 -15.62
N GLN A 248 0.94 4.17 -16.92
CA GLN A 248 2.14 3.70 -17.59
C GLN A 248 3.26 4.77 -17.59
N ASP A 249 2.91 6.06 -17.73
CA ASP A 249 3.89 7.16 -17.66
C ASP A 249 4.66 7.16 -16.33
N LEU A 250 3.93 6.88 -15.24
CA LEU A 250 4.49 6.77 -13.89
C LEU A 250 5.39 5.52 -13.74
N VAL A 251 4.94 4.38 -14.26
CA VAL A 251 5.72 3.12 -14.21
C VAL A 251 7.02 3.24 -14.99
N ASP A 252 6.99 3.84 -16.17
CA ASP A 252 8.18 4.02 -17.02
C ASP A 252 9.20 4.96 -16.36
N LYS A 253 8.73 5.99 -15.67
CA LYS A 253 9.60 6.88 -14.92
C LYS A 253 10.23 6.20 -13.71
N LEU A 254 9.46 5.41 -12.97
CA LEU A 254 9.97 4.62 -11.83
C LEU A 254 11.04 3.63 -12.28
N LYS A 255 10.85 2.93 -13.40
CA LYS A 255 11.84 1.98 -13.93
C LYS A 255 13.15 2.69 -14.30
N LYS A 256 13.08 3.84 -14.99
CA LYS A 256 14.28 4.62 -15.35
C LYS A 256 15.05 5.15 -14.14
N GLY A 257 14.34 5.50 -13.06
CA GLY A 257 14.98 5.91 -11.80
C GLY A 257 15.72 4.76 -11.09
N CYS A 258 15.31 3.52 -11.30
CA CYS A 258 15.98 2.34 -10.74
C CYS A 258 17.21 1.88 -11.56
N GLU A 259 17.33 2.27 -12.83
CA GLU A 259 18.46 1.90 -13.72
C GLU A 259 19.68 2.81 -13.53
N HIS A 260 19.54 3.92 -12.84
CA HIS A 260 20.61 4.91 -12.62
C HIS A 260 21.13 4.93 -11.17
N GLN A 261 20.77 3.96 -10.34
CA GLN A 261 21.31 3.70 -8.99
C GLN A 261 22.03 2.35 -8.95
#